data_51549d28ac8241921207d495f6302e62
#
_entry.id   51549d28ac8241921207d495f6302e62
#
_cell.length_a   1.000
_cell.length_b   1.000
_cell.length_c   1.000
_cell.angle_alpha   90.00
_cell.angle_beta   90.00
_cell.angle_gamma   90.00
#
_symmetry.space_group_name_H-M   'P 1'
#
loop_
_entity.id
_entity.type
_entity.pdbx_description
1 polymer ?
#
loop_
_entity_poly.entity_id
_entity_poly.type
_entity_poly.pdbx_seq_one_letter_code
_entity_poly.pdbx_strand_id
1 'polypeptide(L)'
;QCMITTDRDGNQLATFSPGAMAHADRLPWPDDTGIVCGILAPSVRSTLLAHAKAFVSHGIPFIFDPGQTTPLFSGDELLALTRAAACVAFSDYEALMIEEHTSLFPAELSRLTGAVFCTHGSQGSSVWQKGEETVIPAPKVEAADPVGAGDAYRGGLLWGMERGLDAVSCAIAGTVMGAAKATTAGPSYRINADLVEKAVRKGMPFDCRS
;
A
#
# COMPACT_ATOMS: atom_id res chain seq x y z
N GLN A 1 6.36 -7.54 18.30
CA GLN A 1 7.14 -6.39 18.81
C GLN A 1 8.07 -5.92 17.70
N CYS A 2 8.10 -4.60 17.44
CA CYS A 2 9.04 -3.98 16.51
C CYS A 2 9.86 -2.95 17.27
N MET A 3 11.20 -3.03 17.14
CA MET A 3 12.13 -2.01 17.63
C MET A 3 12.73 -1.32 16.41
N ILE A 4 12.54 0.00 16.31
CA ILE A 4 13.04 0.81 15.22
C ILE A 4 14.14 1.70 15.78
N THR A 5 15.35 1.60 15.21
CA THR A 5 16.48 2.49 15.48
C THR A 5 16.63 3.43 14.31
N THR A 6 16.58 4.74 14.56
CA THR A 6 16.75 5.77 13.54
C THR A 6 18.10 6.46 13.74
N ASP A 7 18.90 6.59 12.71
CA ASP A 7 20.14 7.34 12.73
C ASP A 7 19.89 8.86 12.57
N ARG A 8 20.98 9.66 12.59
CA ARG A 8 20.88 11.13 12.47
C ARG A 8 20.46 11.60 11.07
N ASP A 9 20.61 10.75 10.07
CA ASP A 9 20.26 11.03 8.67
C ASP A 9 18.86 10.56 8.33
N GLY A 10 18.13 9.98 9.32
CA GLY A 10 16.75 9.51 9.18
C GLY A 10 16.63 8.07 8.66
N ASN A 11 17.74 7.34 8.46
CA ASN A 11 17.68 5.94 8.07
C ASN A 11 17.19 5.08 9.25
N GLN A 12 16.35 4.10 8.95
CA GLN A 12 15.73 3.24 9.95
C GLN A 12 16.17 1.79 9.82
N LEU A 13 16.57 1.21 10.95
CA LEU A 13 16.76 -0.24 11.09
C LEU A 13 15.67 -0.79 11.99
N ALA A 14 14.83 -1.67 11.44
CA ALA A 14 13.76 -2.31 12.17
C ALA A 14 14.14 -3.75 12.58
N THR A 15 14.06 -4.05 13.87
CA THR A 15 14.16 -5.42 14.39
C THR A 15 12.77 -5.89 14.77
N PHE A 16 12.27 -6.90 14.07
CA PHE A 16 10.90 -7.37 14.20
C PHE A 16 10.82 -8.77 14.80
N SER A 17 9.99 -8.92 15.85
CA SER A 17 9.62 -10.20 16.45
C SER A 17 8.12 -10.43 16.27
N PRO A 18 7.68 -11.41 15.46
CA PRO A 18 6.27 -11.57 15.09
C PRO A 18 5.36 -11.96 16.27
N GLY A 19 5.89 -12.64 17.28
CA GLY A 19 5.06 -13.11 18.40
C GLY A 19 3.85 -13.92 17.92
N ALA A 20 2.65 -13.56 18.36
CA ALA A 20 1.40 -14.25 17.97
C ALA A 20 1.13 -14.19 16.46
N MET A 21 1.62 -13.17 15.74
CA MET A 21 1.48 -13.04 14.30
C MET A 21 2.10 -14.22 13.53
N ALA A 22 3.13 -14.90 14.11
CA ALA A 22 3.72 -16.10 13.52
C ALA A 22 2.73 -17.27 13.36
N HIS A 23 1.57 -17.19 13.98
CA HIS A 23 0.52 -18.21 13.99
C HIS A 23 -0.82 -17.69 13.45
N ALA A 24 -0.83 -16.56 12.78
CA ALA A 24 -2.06 -15.95 12.28
C ALA A 24 -2.75 -16.81 11.19
N ASP A 25 -2.00 -17.61 10.47
CA ASP A 25 -2.52 -18.60 9.51
C ASP A 25 -3.41 -19.71 10.12
N ARG A 26 -3.38 -19.86 11.46
CA ARG A 26 -4.22 -20.81 12.20
C ARG A 26 -5.59 -20.26 12.56
N LEU A 27 -5.80 -18.97 12.39
CA LEU A 27 -7.10 -18.34 12.64
C LEU A 27 -8.06 -18.67 11.50
N PRO A 28 -9.33 -18.96 11.81
CA PRO A 28 -10.33 -19.14 10.76
C PRO A 28 -10.51 -17.84 10.00
N TRP A 29 -10.90 -17.95 8.73
CA TRP A 29 -11.35 -16.78 7.96
C TRP A 29 -12.53 -16.12 8.70
N PRO A 30 -12.54 -14.79 8.88
CA PRO A 30 -13.64 -14.11 9.56
C PRO A 30 -14.93 -14.20 8.75
N ASP A 31 -16.05 -13.89 9.41
CA ASP A 31 -17.30 -13.63 8.69
C ASP A 31 -17.05 -12.44 7.73
N ASP A 32 -17.17 -12.69 6.44
CA ASP A 32 -16.88 -11.74 5.37
C ASP A 32 -18.14 -11.08 4.80
N THR A 33 -19.28 -11.25 5.46
CA THR A 33 -20.52 -10.60 5.09
C THR A 33 -20.35 -9.08 5.09
N GLY A 34 -20.43 -8.48 3.90
CA GLY A 34 -20.27 -7.03 3.72
C GLY A 34 -18.82 -6.54 3.53
N ILE A 35 -17.82 -7.42 3.47
CA ILE A 35 -16.47 -7.04 3.06
C ILE A 35 -16.47 -6.78 1.55
N VAL A 36 -16.16 -5.55 1.14
CA VAL A 36 -16.15 -5.14 -0.27
C VAL A 36 -14.76 -5.14 -0.90
N CYS A 37 -13.72 -4.99 -0.09
CA CYS A 37 -12.33 -5.09 -0.52
C CYS A 37 -11.42 -5.34 0.68
N GLY A 38 -10.17 -5.76 0.45
CA GLY A 38 -9.20 -6.02 1.49
C GLY A 38 -7.79 -5.66 1.09
N ILE A 39 -6.84 -5.90 2.00
CA ILE A 39 -5.41 -5.73 1.77
C ILE A 39 -4.63 -6.90 2.35
N LEU A 40 -3.69 -7.43 1.58
CA LEU A 40 -2.63 -8.30 2.05
C LEU A 40 -1.41 -7.44 2.37
N ALA A 41 -1.34 -6.96 3.61
CA ALA A 41 -0.21 -6.19 4.13
C ALA A 41 0.88 -7.13 4.69
N PRO A 42 2.12 -6.65 4.89
CA PRO A 42 3.24 -7.47 5.36
C PRO A 42 2.91 -8.32 6.58
N SER A 43 3.10 -9.61 6.48
CA SER A 43 2.86 -10.61 7.52
C SER A 43 3.78 -11.82 7.30
N VAL A 44 3.61 -12.90 8.07
CA VAL A 44 4.33 -14.13 7.78
C VAL A 44 3.83 -14.77 6.47
N ARG A 45 4.74 -15.33 5.70
CA ARG A 45 4.46 -15.85 4.35
C ARG A 45 3.28 -16.83 4.30
N SER A 46 3.19 -17.77 5.26
CA SER A 46 2.07 -18.73 5.31
C SER A 46 0.71 -18.05 5.45
N THR A 47 0.62 -17.00 6.28
CA THR A 47 -0.60 -16.21 6.45
C THR A 47 -0.97 -15.47 5.16
N LEU A 48 0.00 -14.83 4.49
CA LEU A 48 -0.26 -14.11 3.25
C LEU A 48 -0.79 -15.05 2.16
N LEU A 49 -0.19 -16.23 2.00
CA LEU A 49 -0.66 -17.23 1.04
C LEU A 49 -2.05 -17.79 1.38
N ALA A 50 -2.33 -18.01 2.67
CA ALA A 50 -3.64 -18.50 3.12
C ALA A 50 -4.74 -17.43 2.88
N HIS A 51 -4.46 -16.18 3.25
CA HIS A 51 -5.41 -15.08 3.06
C HIS A 51 -5.63 -14.73 1.58
N ALA A 52 -4.58 -14.81 0.73
CA ALA A 52 -4.74 -14.63 -0.72
C ALA A 52 -5.73 -15.65 -1.29
N LYS A 53 -5.59 -16.93 -0.91
CA LYS A 53 -6.53 -17.98 -1.32
C LYS A 53 -7.95 -17.70 -0.83
N ALA A 54 -8.10 -17.21 0.40
CA ALA A 54 -9.40 -16.87 0.95
C ALA A 54 -10.04 -15.70 0.19
N PHE A 55 -9.33 -14.60 -0.05
CA PHE A 55 -9.83 -13.48 -0.87
C PHE A 55 -10.32 -13.94 -2.23
N VAL A 56 -9.52 -14.76 -2.93
CA VAL A 56 -9.88 -15.30 -4.24
C VAL A 56 -11.11 -16.20 -4.15
N SER A 57 -11.18 -17.11 -3.16
CA SER A 57 -12.30 -18.06 -3.03
C SER A 57 -13.63 -17.39 -2.67
N HIS A 58 -13.59 -16.24 -1.98
CA HIS A 58 -14.76 -15.46 -1.62
C HIS A 58 -15.08 -14.34 -2.63
N GLY A 59 -14.27 -14.21 -3.68
CA GLY A 59 -14.47 -13.18 -4.72
C GLY A 59 -14.26 -11.75 -4.22
N ILE A 60 -13.50 -11.58 -3.14
CA ILE A 60 -13.22 -10.27 -2.54
C ILE A 60 -11.96 -9.67 -3.21
N PRO A 61 -12.08 -8.52 -3.89
CA PRO A 61 -10.91 -7.85 -4.46
C PRO A 61 -9.97 -7.37 -3.36
N PHE A 62 -8.66 -7.48 -3.58
CA PHE A 62 -7.68 -7.08 -2.58
C PHE A 62 -6.48 -6.36 -3.19
N ILE A 63 -5.83 -5.52 -2.38
CA ILE A 63 -4.53 -4.93 -2.65
C ILE A 63 -3.47 -5.93 -2.18
N PHE A 64 -2.48 -6.24 -3.00
CA PHE A 64 -1.29 -6.96 -2.58
C PHE A 64 -0.18 -5.96 -2.26
N ASP A 65 0.24 -5.95 -1.00
CA ASP A 65 1.35 -5.15 -0.49
C ASP A 65 2.39 -6.09 0.14
N PRO A 66 3.40 -6.53 -0.62
CA PRO A 66 4.43 -7.40 -0.07
C PRO A 66 5.32 -6.70 0.96
N GLY A 67 5.52 -5.37 0.82
CA GLY A 67 6.32 -4.54 1.71
C GLY A 67 7.68 -5.16 2.01
N GLN A 68 8.11 -5.05 3.25
CA GLN A 68 9.38 -5.63 3.74
C GLN A 68 9.40 -7.17 3.73
N THR A 69 8.30 -7.84 3.40
CA THR A 69 8.26 -9.32 3.30
C THR A 69 8.57 -9.81 1.89
N THR A 70 8.78 -8.94 0.92
CA THR A 70 9.18 -9.27 -0.47
C THR A 70 10.29 -10.34 -0.53
N PRO A 71 11.38 -10.28 0.27
CA PRO A 71 12.44 -11.30 0.23
C PRO A 71 12.01 -12.71 0.67
N LEU A 72 10.84 -12.86 1.28
CA LEU A 72 10.32 -14.17 1.71
C LEU A 72 9.64 -14.95 0.58
N PHE A 73 9.42 -14.32 -0.57
CA PHE A 73 8.72 -14.90 -1.72
C PHE A 73 9.68 -15.18 -2.87
N SER A 74 9.39 -16.25 -3.60
CA SER A 74 10.01 -16.45 -4.92
C SER A 74 9.38 -15.50 -5.94
N GLY A 75 10.07 -15.27 -7.07
CA GLY A 75 9.53 -14.47 -8.17
C GLY A 75 8.19 -15.02 -8.69
N ASP A 76 8.07 -16.34 -8.81
CA ASP A 76 6.82 -16.99 -9.26
C ASP A 76 5.67 -16.74 -8.28
N GLU A 77 5.92 -16.75 -6.97
CA GLU A 77 4.91 -16.44 -5.95
C GLU A 77 4.48 -14.98 -6.00
N LEU A 78 5.44 -14.05 -6.14
CA LEU A 78 5.13 -12.62 -6.31
C LEU A 78 4.25 -12.40 -7.55
N LEU A 79 4.59 -13.03 -8.67
CA LEU A 79 3.79 -12.94 -9.89
C LEU A 79 2.42 -13.58 -9.77
N ALA A 80 2.31 -14.70 -9.05
CA ALA A 80 1.02 -15.36 -8.80
C ALA A 80 0.10 -14.47 -7.93
N LEU A 81 0.66 -13.87 -6.86
CA LEU A 81 -0.08 -12.95 -5.98
C LEU A 81 -0.46 -11.66 -6.73
N THR A 82 0.43 -11.12 -7.57
CA THR A 82 0.15 -9.96 -8.42
C THR A 82 -1.03 -10.23 -9.36
N ARG A 83 -1.08 -11.40 -10.01
CA ARG A 83 -2.19 -11.77 -10.91
C ARG A 83 -3.51 -12.00 -10.16
N ALA A 84 -3.45 -12.46 -8.92
CA ALA A 84 -4.63 -12.71 -8.10
C ALA A 84 -5.21 -11.42 -7.49
N ALA A 85 -4.38 -10.42 -7.26
CA ALA A 85 -4.75 -9.15 -6.66
C ALA A 85 -5.49 -8.23 -7.65
N ALA A 86 -6.42 -7.42 -7.13
CA ALA A 86 -7.06 -6.35 -7.90
C ALA A 86 -6.05 -5.24 -8.27
N CYS A 87 -5.10 -4.99 -7.37
CA CYS A 87 -3.98 -4.08 -7.59
C CYS A 87 -2.82 -4.41 -6.63
N VAL A 88 -1.65 -3.85 -6.91
CA VAL A 88 -0.44 -4.01 -6.09
C VAL A 88 0.02 -2.63 -5.60
N ALA A 89 0.52 -2.54 -4.37
CA ALA A 89 1.08 -1.32 -3.80
C ALA A 89 2.43 -1.60 -3.15
N PHE A 90 3.40 -0.75 -3.40
CA PHE A 90 4.74 -0.81 -2.83
C PHE A 90 5.44 0.56 -2.89
N SER A 91 6.58 0.70 -2.23
CA SER A 91 7.48 1.85 -2.37
C SER A 91 8.46 1.66 -3.52
N ASP A 92 9.16 2.72 -3.92
CA ASP A 92 10.24 2.67 -4.90
C ASP A 92 11.36 1.70 -4.48
N TYR A 93 11.69 1.64 -3.18
CA TYR A 93 12.65 0.68 -2.65
C TYR A 93 12.17 -0.77 -2.80
N GLU A 94 10.89 -1.04 -2.50
CA GLU A 94 10.29 -2.36 -2.64
C GLU A 94 10.15 -2.76 -4.12
N ALA A 95 9.93 -1.79 -5.02
CA ALA A 95 9.93 -2.01 -6.46
C ALA A 95 11.24 -2.63 -6.96
N LEU A 96 12.39 -2.15 -6.48
CA LEU A 96 13.69 -2.71 -6.83
C LEU A 96 13.83 -4.17 -6.38
N MET A 97 13.35 -4.51 -5.20
CA MET A 97 13.36 -5.90 -4.71
C MET A 97 12.44 -6.80 -5.54
N ILE A 98 11.25 -6.30 -5.92
CA ILE A 98 10.32 -7.05 -6.78
C ILE A 98 10.95 -7.27 -8.16
N GLU A 99 11.61 -6.26 -8.73
CA GLU A 99 12.33 -6.37 -9.99
C GLU A 99 13.44 -7.42 -9.92
N GLU A 100 14.24 -7.43 -8.83
CA GLU A 100 15.29 -8.42 -8.62
C GLU A 100 14.75 -9.85 -8.62
N HIS A 101 13.56 -10.08 -8.02
CA HIS A 101 12.95 -11.39 -7.91
C HIS A 101 12.16 -11.82 -9.16
N THR A 102 11.61 -10.87 -9.92
CA THR A 102 10.66 -11.15 -11.02
C THR A 102 11.19 -10.77 -12.39
N SER A 103 12.24 -9.93 -12.45
CA SER A 103 12.73 -9.26 -13.66
C SER A 103 11.68 -8.39 -14.36
N LEU A 104 10.64 -7.94 -13.64
CA LEU A 104 9.58 -7.08 -14.16
C LEU A 104 9.54 -5.74 -13.45
N PHE A 105 9.44 -4.66 -14.23
CA PHE A 105 9.22 -3.30 -13.77
C PHE A 105 7.74 -3.02 -13.47
N PRO A 106 7.40 -1.93 -12.75
CA PRO A 106 6.01 -1.56 -12.48
C PRO A 106 5.11 -1.50 -13.71
N ALA A 107 5.64 -1.02 -14.84
CA ALA A 107 4.92 -0.99 -16.12
C ALA A 107 4.46 -2.38 -16.58
N GLU A 108 5.33 -3.38 -16.44
CA GLU A 108 5.05 -4.76 -16.87
C GLU A 108 4.14 -5.46 -15.86
N LEU A 109 4.36 -5.25 -14.55
CA LEU A 109 3.48 -5.75 -13.51
C LEU A 109 2.05 -5.23 -13.68
N SER A 110 1.87 -3.96 -14.12
CA SER A 110 0.55 -3.36 -14.35
C SER A 110 -0.23 -3.98 -15.51
N ARG A 111 0.40 -4.84 -16.32
CA ARG A 111 -0.28 -5.67 -17.33
C ARG A 111 -0.81 -6.98 -16.77
N LEU A 112 -0.38 -7.35 -15.56
CA LEU A 112 -0.78 -8.58 -14.86
C LEU A 112 -1.92 -8.35 -13.86
N THR A 113 -2.16 -7.09 -13.46
CA THR A 113 -3.16 -6.68 -12.47
C THR A 113 -3.88 -5.41 -12.91
N GLY A 114 -4.90 -4.97 -12.19
CA GLY A 114 -5.69 -3.77 -12.55
C GLY A 114 -4.90 -2.46 -12.47
N ALA A 115 -4.02 -2.32 -11.47
CA ALA A 115 -3.13 -1.18 -11.29
C ALA A 115 -1.94 -1.53 -10.40
N VAL A 116 -0.84 -0.80 -10.57
CA VAL A 116 0.32 -0.81 -9.67
C VAL A 116 0.51 0.59 -9.11
N PHE A 117 0.57 0.69 -7.80
CA PHE A 117 0.81 1.92 -7.04
C PHE A 117 2.22 1.90 -6.48
N CYS A 118 3.03 2.89 -6.82
CA CYS A 118 4.39 3.05 -6.30
C CYS A 118 4.51 4.37 -5.55
N THR A 119 4.91 4.34 -4.28
CA THR A 119 5.11 5.55 -3.48
C THR A 119 6.55 6.02 -3.54
N HIS A 120 6.77 7.34 -3.64
CA HIS A 120 8.08 8.02 -3.76
C HIS A 120 8.31 9.00 -2.61
N GLY A 121 7.85 8.65 -1.42
CA GLY A 121 7.98 9.48 -0.21
C GLY A 121 7.40 10.89 -0.41
N SER A 122 8.19 11.92 -0.16
CA SER A 122 7.76 13.33 -0.30
C SER A 122 7.51 13.78 -1.75
N GLN A 123 7.86 12.98 -2.74
CA GLN A 123 7.59 13.29 -4.14
C GLN A 123 6.17 12.89 -4.56
N GLY A 124 5.51 12.00 -3.79
CA GLY A 124 4.16 11.53 -4.09
C GLY A 124 4.09 10.07 -4.47
N SER A 125 3.37 9.75 -5.52
CA SER A 125 3.22 8.37 -6.01
C SER A 125 3.06 8.32 -7.52
N SER A 126 3.29 7.12 -8.08
CA SER A 126 2.95 6.78 -9.47
C SER A 126 1.88 5.71 -9.49
N VAL A 127 1.00 5.79 -10.48
CA VAL A 127 0.02 4.76 -10.84
C VAL A 127 0.35 4.23 -12.21
N TRP A 128 0.54 2.93 -12.29
CA TRP A 128 0.76 2.24 -13.56
C TRP A 128 -0.46 1.41 -13.92
N GLN A 129 -1.01 1.62 -15.12
CA GLN A 129 -2.10 0.82 -15.69
C GLN A 129 -1.77 0.44 -17.15
N LYS A 130 -1.80 -0.84 -17.45
CA LYS A 130 -1.53 -1.36 -18.81
C LYS A 130 -0.17 -0.91 -19.39
N GLY A 131 0.79 -0.62 -18.52
CA GLY A 131 2.13 -0.16 -18.90
C GLY A 131 2.29 1.37 -18.96
N GLU A 132 1.25 2.13 -18.75
CA GLU A 132 1.28 3.61 -18.76
C GLU A 132 1.34 4.17 -17.34
N GLU A 133 2.17 5.18 -17.13
CA GLU A 133 2.38 5.84 -15.86
C GLU A 133 1.56 7.13 -15.75
N THR A 134 0.96 7.33 -14.59
CA THR A 134 0.41 8.61 -14.15
C THR A 134 1.06 9.00 -12.83
N VAL A 135 1.75 10.14 -12.81
CA VAL A 135 2.42 10.67 -11.60
C VAL A 135 1.46 11.53 -10.80
N ILE A 136 1.39 11.28 -9.50
CA ILE A 136 0.58 12.03 -8.53
C ILE A 136 1.53 12.75 -7.57
N PRO A 137 1.77 14.05 -7.70
CA PRO A 137 2.67 14.80 -6.84
C PRO A 137 2.12 14.88 -5.41
N ALA A 138 3.01 14.79 -4.40
CA ALA A 138 2.59 15.00 -3.01
C ALA A 138 2.28 16.47 -2.74
N PRO A 139 1.29 16.77 -1.86
CA PRO A 139 1.13 18.10 -1.29
C PRO A 139 2.39 18.47 -0.49
N LYS A 140 2.81 19.74 -0.57
CA LYS A 140 3.92 20.22 0.25
C LYS A 140 3.47 20.38 1.69
N VAL A 141 4.08 19.61 2.58
CA VAL A 141 3.80 19.62 4.02
C VAL A 141 5.10 19.70 4.82
N GLU A 142 5.03 20.23 6.03
CA GLU A 142 6.10 20.10 7.01
C GLU A 142 5.93 18.76 7.71
N ALA A 143 6.81 17.81 7.37
CA ALA A 143 6.75 16.48 7.97
C ALA A 143 7.25 16.54 9.42
N ALA A 144 6.41 16.04 10.35
CA ALA A 144 6.76 15.85 11.77
C ALA A 144 7.22 14.41 12.01
N ASP A 145 6.57 13.43 11.36
CA ASP A 145 6.88 12.01 11.51
C ASP A 145 6.39 11.22 10.28
N PRO A 146 7.31 10.68 9.44
CA PRO A 146 6.93 9.93 8.25
C PRO A 146 6.44 8.50 8.56
N VAL A 147 6.62 8.00 9.78
CA VAL A 147 6.21 6.62 10.15
C VAL A 147 4.70 6.48 10.03
N GLY A 148 4.24 5.48 9.27
CA GLY A 148 2.83 5.23 9.00
C GLY A 148 2.24 6.04 7.83
N ALA A 149 3.03 6.87 7.14
CA ALA A 149 2.56 7.57 5.93
C ALA A 149 2.20 6.58 4.81
N GLY A 150 2.98 5.50 4.66
CA GLY A 150 2.69 4.40 3.74
C GLY A 150 1.39 3.66 4.10
N ASP A 151 1.14 3.41 5.39
CA ASP A 151 -0.10 2.77 5.85
C ASP A 151 -1.32 3.67 5.59
N ALA A 152 -1.17 4.98 5.83
CA ALA A 152 -2.19 5.96 5.50
C ALA A 152 -2.47 6.04 3.99
N TYR A 153 -1.43 5.96 3.15
CA TYR A 153 -1.58 5.87 1.70
C TYR A 153 -2.42 4.66 1.31
N ARG A 154 -2.11 3.48 1.84
CA ARG A 154 -2.86 2.24 1.59
C ARG A 154 -4.31 2.32 2.10
N GLY A 155 -4.51 2.98 3.23
CA GLY A 155 -5.86 3.32 3.72
C GLY A 155 -6.65 4.18 2.72
N GLY A 156 -6.00 5.13 2.05
CA GLY A 156 -6.59 5.93 0.98
C GLY A 156 -6.94 5.13 -0.27
N LEU A 157 -6.11 4.15 -0.64
CA LEU A 157 -6.42 3.22 -1.72
C LEU A 157 -7.68 2.41 -1.41
N LEU A 158 -7.77 1.83 -0.21
CA LEU A 158 -8.94 1.06 0.25
C LEU A 158 -10.19 1.93 0.29
N TRP A 159 -10.09 3.16 0.79
CA TRP A 159 -11.18 4.13 0.82
C TRP A 159 -11.72 4.43 -0.59
N GLY A 160 -10.82 4.56 -1.57
CA GLY A 160 -11.19 4.77 -2.97
C GLY A 160 -11.80 3.53 -3.60
N MET A 161 -11.23 2.35 -3.35
CA MET A 161 -11.75 1.07 -3.87
C MET A 161 -13.15 0.78 -3.35
N GLU A 162 -13.41 1.00 -2.06
CA GLU A 162 -14.74 0.84 -1.44
C GLU A 162 -15.80 1.70 -2.16
N ARG A 163 -15.40 2.86 -2.66
CA ARG A 163 -16.27 3.81 -3.37
C ARG A 163 -16.32 3.60 -4.88
N GLY A 164 -15.62 2.58 -5.40
CA GLY A 164 -15.56 2.29 -6.82
C GLY A 164 -14.85 3.36 -7.65
N LEU A 165 -13.92 4.10 -7.05
CA LEU A 165 -13.14 5.12 -7.75
C LEU A 165 -12.11 4.45 -8.68
N ASP A 166 -11.71 5.18 -9.74
CA ASP A 166 -10.62 4.76 -10.61
C ASP A 166 -9.25 4.78 -9.90
N ALA A 167 -8.25 4.14 -10.48
CA ALA A 167 -6.94 3.98 -9.86
C ALA A 167 -6.22 5.32 -9.60
N VAL A 168 -6.38 6.30 -10.48
CA VAL A 168 -5.80 7.63 -10.33
C VAL A 168 -6.43 8.35 -9.13
N SER A 169 -7.74 8.29 -9.02
CA SER A 169 -8.50 8.84 -7.88
C SER A 169 -8.14 8.16 -6.56
N CYS A 170 -7.95 6.83 -6.56
CA CYS A 170 -7.44 6.09 -5.40
C CYS A 170 -6.05 6.57 -4.98
N ALA A 171 -5.13 6.77 -5.94
CA ALA A 171 -3.78 7.26 -5.66
C ALA A 171 -3.78 8.70 -5.12
N ILE A 172 -4.66 9.57 -5.63
CA ILE A 172 -4.85 10.93 -5.09
C ILE A 172 -5.28 10.84 -3.62
N ALA A 173 -6.28 10.02 -3.31
CA ALA A 173 -6.73 9.81 -1.93
C ALA A 173 -5.59 9.28 -1.04
N GLY A 174 -4.84 8.28 -1.51
CA GLY A 174 -3.68 7.73 -0.81
C GLY A 174 -2.61 8.79 -0.56
N THR A 175 -2.24 9.56 -1.58
CA THR A 175 -1.21 10.60 -1.49
C THR A 175 -1.59 11.70 -0.49
N VAL A 176 -2.84 12.13 -0.48
CA VAL A 176 -3.34 13.13 0.49
C VAL A 176 -3.32 12.57 1.90
N MET A 177 -3.77 11.33 2.10
CA MET A 177 -3.79 10.70 3.42
C MET A 177 -2.38 10.46 3.96
N GLY A 178 -1.45 10.00 3.12
CA GLY A 178 -0.05 9.81 3.48
C GLY A 178 0.63 11.13 3.86
N ALA A 179 0.44 12.18 3.07
CA ALA A 179 0.96 13.50 3.36
C ALA A 179 0.39 14.09 4.67
N ALA A 180 -0.93 13.96 4.87
CA ALA A 180 -1.59 14.42 6.09
C ALA A 180 -1.08 13.67 7.33
N LYS A 181 -0.86 12.32 7.25
CA LYS A 181 -0.26 11.54 8.34
C LYS A 181 1.15 12.03 8.66
N ALA A 182 1.96 12.34 7.68
CA ALA A 182 3.34 12.79 7.89
C ALA A 182 3.44 14.10 8.69
N THR A 183 2.39 14.90 8.78
CA THR A 183 2.36 16.13 9.59
C THR A 183 2.12 15.90 11.09
N THR A 184 1.82 14.67 11.51
CA THR A 184 1.49 14.34 12.91
C THR A 184 2.46 13.32 13.49
N ALA A 185 2.85 13.51 14.75
CA ALA A 185 3.68 12.54 15.46
C ALA A 185 2.86 11.31 15.87
N GLY A 186 3.52 10.15 15.86
CA GLY A 186 2.94 8.87 16.29
C GLY A 186 2.05 8.19 15.23
N PRO A 187 1.60 6.96 15.49
CA PRO A 187 0.94 6.11 14.48
C PRO A 187 -0.52 6.48 14.21
N SER A 188 -1.15 7.27 15.07
CA SER A 188 -2.57 7.60 14.96
C SER A 188 -2.78 8.96 14.31
N TYR A 189 -3.63 8.99 13.28
CA TYR A 189 -4.04 10.22 12.60
C TYR A 189 -5.55 10.21 12.37
N ARG A 190 -6.20 11.35 12.64
CA ARG A 190 -7.60 11.55 12.26
C ARG A 190 -7.67 12.13 10.87
N ILE A 191 -8.24 11.36 9.95
CA ILE A 191 -8.40 11.75 8.56
C ILE A 191 -9.53 12.77 8.45
N ASN A 192 -9.25 13.87 7.73
CA ASN A 192 -10.30 14.77 7.28
C ASN A 192 -10.86 14.24 5.93
N ALA A 193 -12.00 13.57 5.98
CA ALA A 193 -12.63 12.97 4.81
C ALA A 193 -12.96 14.03 3.73
N ASP A 194 -13.39 15.24 4.14
CA ASP A 194 -13.73 16.34 3.21
C ASP A 194 -12.49 16.77 2.42
N LEU A 195 -11.30 16.78 3.04
CA LEU A 195 -10.05 17.11 2.36
C LEU A 195 -9.74 16.07 1.27
N VAL A 196 -9.89 14.79 1.58
CA VAL A 196 -9.66 13.70 0.62
C VAL A 196 -10.64 13.78 -0.55
N GLU A 197 -11.94 13.92 -0.26
CA GLU A 197 -12.97 14.05 -1.29
C GLU A 197 -12.76 15.28 -2.19
N LYS A 198 -12.35 16.42 -1.61
CA LYS A 198 -12.06 17.63 -2.37
C LYS A 198 -10.85 17.44 -3.29
N ALA A 199 -9.79 16.72 -2.85
CA ALA A 199 -8.64 16.41 -3.66
C ALA A 199 -9.02 15.51 -4.85
N VAL A 200 -9.75 14.45 -4.58
CA VAL A 200 -10.23 13.51 -5.62
C VAL A 200 -11.10 14.25 -6.66
N ARG A 201 -12.06 15.08 -6.22
CA ARG A 201 -12.91 15.86 -7.14
C ARG A 201 -12.14 16.83 -8.01
N LYS A 202 -11.01 17.35 -7.52
CA LYS A 202 -10.15 18.28 -8.30
C LYS A 202 -9.17 17.56 -9.22
N GLY A 203 -9.04 16.24 -9.08
CA GLY A 203 -8.13 15.44 -9.89
C GLY A 203 -6.65 15.65 -9.55
N MET A 204 -6.34 16.26 -8.39
CA MET A 204 -4.97 16.43 -7.92
C MET A 204 -4.92 16.71 -6.41
N PRO A 205 -3.86 16.30 -5.70
CA PRO A 205 -3.63 16.70 -4.33
C PRO A 205 -3.32 18.21 -4.28
N PHE A 206 -3.89 18.91 -3.31
CA PHE A 206 -3.64 20.32 -3.09
C PHE A 206 -2.97 20.57 -1.75
N ASP A 207 -2.47 21.81 -1.57
CA ASP A 207 -1.78 22.22 -0.35
C ASP A 207 -2.67 21.98 0.88
N CYS A 208 -2.18 21.19 1.83
CA CYS A 208 -2.88 20.87 3.07
C CYS A 208 -2.98 22.06 4.04
N ARG A 209 -2.50 23.25 3.63
CA ARG A 209 -2.48 24.48 4.43
C ARG A 209 -3.72 25.37 4.23
N SER A 210 -4.71 24.96 3.42
CA SER A 210 -5.92 25.73 3.13
C SER A 210 -7.18 25.13 3.75
#